data_5521e6cc62e26b8197732e6633b6dc1e
#
_entry.id   5521e6cc62e26b8197732e6633b6dc1e
#
_cell.length_a   1.000
_cell.length_b   1.000
_cell.length_c   1.000
_cell.angle_alpha   90.00
_cell.angle_beta   90.00
_cell.angle_gamma   90.00
#
_symmetry.space_group_name_H-M   'P 1'
#
loop_
_entity.id
_entity.type
_entity.pdbx_description
1 polymer ?
#
loop_
_entity_poly.entity_id
_entity_poly.type
_entity_poly.pdbx_seq_one_letter_code
_entity_poly.pdbx_strand_id
1 'polypeptide(L)'
;DVCSSDLFKPFEFLSYKFNGGIDLYFYENSWFRGEGNWTQNQEHRDPESQKARDNTYNMLVEHTLNFNKDFGKHHVDAVVGTTYQHHEWEGLWGSRLNFPMLGNGDYLTVLNAGQSNQQNTNSISENAMISYLGRANYVYDDKYYLTATFRRDGTSRLAKENRWGNFPSFS
;
A
#
# COMPACT_ATOMS: atom_id res chain seq x y z
N ASP A 1 10.86 0.85 -5.53
CA ASP A 1 10.40 2.04 -4.81
C ASP A 1 10.95 3.28 -5.49
N VAL A 2 10.11 4.28 -5.71
CA VAL A 2 10.51 5.60 -6.22
C VAL A 2 9.95 6.64 -5.25
N CYS A 3 10.84 7.45 -4.67
CA CYS A 3 10.46 8.52 -3.75
C CYS A 3 11.05 9.86 -4.22
N SER A 4 10.26 10.92 -4.14
CA SER A 4 10.71 12.32 -4.32
C SER A 4 10.31 13.15 -3.10
N SER A 5 11.19 14.03 -2.67
CA SER A 5 10.94 14.97 -1.59
C SER A 5 11.53 16.32 -1.94
N ASP A 6 10.67 17.31 -2.08
CA ASP A 6 11.04 18.68 -2.43
C ASP A 6 10.66 19.64 -1.30
N LEU A 7 11.55 20.58 -1.00
CA LEU A 7 11.35 21.62 0.01
C LEU A 7 11.52 23.00 -0.63
N PHE A 8 10.46 23.81 -0.59
CA PHE A 8 10.46 25.18 -1.06
C PHE A 8 10.26 26.14 0.11
N LYS A 9 11.16 27.13 0.26
CA LYS A 9 11.13 28.14 1.32
C LYS A 9 11.03 29.54 0.70
N PRO A 10 9.80 30.04 0.45
CA PRO A 10 9.61 31.39 -0.10
C PRO A 10 10.00 32.49 0.89
N PHE A 11 9.92 32.20 2.19
CA PHE A 11 10.31 33.10 3.29
C PHE A 11 10.95 32.27 4.42
N GLU A 12 11.74 32.92 5.28
CA GLU A 12 12.38 32.24 6.42
C GLU A 12 11.37 31.58 7.38
N PHE A 13 10.20 32.17 7.52
CA PHE A 13 9.12 31.71 8.39
C PHE A 13 8.11 30.77 7.72
N LEU A 14 8.24 30.51 6.42
CA LEU A 14 7.28 29.71 5.66
C LEU A 14 8.00 28.67 4.78
N SER A 15 7.66 27.41 4.96
CA SER A 15 8.18 26.34 4.12
C SER A 15 7.07 25.42 3.63
N TYR A 16 7.13 25.07 2.38
CA TYR A 16 6.30 24.06 1.75
C TYR A 16 7.13 22.82 1.46
N LYS A 17 6.60 21.66 1.85
CA LYS A 17 7.23 20.37 1.56
C LYS A 17 6.26 19.50 0.76
N PHE A 18 6.79 18.93 -0.30
CA PHE A 18 6.16 17.87 -1.08
C PHE A 18 6.89 16.56 -0.85
N ASN A 19 6.15 15.47 -0.59
CA ASN A 19 6.67 14.10 -0.63
C ASN A 19 5.77 13.28 -1.57
N GLY A 20 6.38 12.54 -2.46
CA GLY A 20 5.71 11.59 -3.33
C GLY A 20 6.44 10.26 -3.33
N GLY A 21 5.72 9.16 -3.28
CA GLY A 21 6.28 7.82 -3.33
C GLY A 21 5.38 6.85 -4.07
N ILE A 22 6.01 5.92 -4.78
CA ILE A 22 5.36 4.80 -5.45
C ILE A 22 6.16 3.54 -5.12
N ASP A 23 5.46 2.54 -4.57
CA ASP A 23 6.00 1.21 -4.33
C ASP A 23 5.28 0.21 -5.22
N LEU A 24 6.07 -0.54 -5.99
CA LEU A 24 5.60 -1.62 -6.84
C LEU A 24 6.15 -2.94 -6.30
N TYR A 25 5.27 -3.88 -6.08
CA TYR A 25 5.65 -5.21 -5.67
C TYR A 25 5.05 -6.22 -6.64
N PHE A 26 5.91 -7.06 -7.22
CA PHE A 26 5.54 -8.13 -8.14
C PHE A 26 5.99 -9.44 -7.52
N TYR A 27 5.04 -10.31 -7.27
CA TYR A 27 5.29 -11.64 -6.74
C TYR A 27 4.84 -12.69 -7.73
N GLU A 28 5.72 -13.62 -8.05
CA GLU A 28 5.40 -14.78 -8.85
C GLU A 28 5.74 -16.04 -8.06
N ASN A 29 4.81 -16.96 -8.02
CA ASN A 29 5.02 -18.28 -7.46
C ASN A 29 4.59 -19.34 -8.47
N SER A 30 5.44 -20.35 -8.65
CA SER A 30 5.11 -21.51 -9.47
C SER A 30 5.68 -22.76 -8.84
N TRP A 31 4.88 -23.80 -8.79
CA TRP A 31 5.36 -25.11 -8.39
C TRP A 31 4.77 -26.18 -9.31
N PHE A 32 5.48 -27.28 -9.37
CA PHE A 32 5.09 -28.49 -10.06
C PHE A 32 5.33 -29.69 -9.15
N ARG A 33 4.39 -30.61 -9.15
CA ARG A 33 4.50 -31.89 -8.48
C ARG A 33 4.25 -32.98 -9.50
N GLY A 34 5.24 -33.83 -9.73
CA GLY A 34 5.10 -35.01 -10.57
C GLY A 34 4.37 -36.16 -9.88
N GLU A 35 4.09 -37.15 -10.66
CA GLU A 35 3.58 -38.46 -10.20
C GLU A 35 4.61 -39.15 -9.29
N GLY A 36 4.19 -39.81 -8.21
CA GLY A 36 5.07 -40.66 -7.39
C GLY A 36 5.99 -39.94 -6.41
N ASN A 37 5.63 -38.76 -5.90
CA ASN A 37 6.43 -38.11 -4.87
C ASN A 37 6.48 -38.93 -3.57
N TRP A 38 7.66 -39.38 -3.19
CA TRP A 38 7.93 -40.35 -2.09
C TRP A 38 7.43 -39.92 -0.69
N THR A 39 7.20 -38.62 -0.49
CA THR A 39 6.73 -38.06 0.80
C THR A 39 5.28 -38.40 1.09
N GLN A 40 4.55 -38.95 0.13
CA GLN A 40 3.13 -39.28 0.29
C GLN A 40 2.92 -40.77 0.03
N ASN A 41 3.09 -41.54 1.06
CA ASN A 41 3.01 -42.98 1.09
C ASN A 41 1.60 -43.52 0.77
N GLN A 42 0.75 -42.76 0.10
CA GLN A 42 -0.61 -43.14 -0.25
C GLN A 42 -1.10 -42.44 -1.48
N GLU A 43 -1.63 -43.22 -2.40
CA GLU A 43 -2.40 -42.86 -3.58
C GLU A 43 -1.61 -42.30 -4.78
N HIS A 44 -1.84 -42.92 -5.89
CA HIS A 44 -1.53 -42.39 -7.21
C HIS A 44 -2.18 -41.00 -7.35
N ARG A 45 -1.35 -39.96 -7.41
CA ARG A 45 -1.81 -38.59 -7.61
C ARG A 45 -1.36 -38.10 -8.98
N ASP A 46 -2.29 -37.49 -9.68
CA ASP A 46 -2.01 -36.89 -10.97
C ASP A 46 -0.94 -35.77 -10.83
N PRO A 47 -0.05 -35.65 -11.81
CA PRO A 47 0.87 -34.53 -11.89
C PRO A 47 0.13 -33.20 -11.83
N GLU A 48 0.60 -32.28 -11.01
CA GLU A 48 -0.07 -30.98 -10.77
C GLU A 48 0.89 -29.81 -10.93
N SER A 49 0.43 -28.75 -11.55
CA SER A 49 1.13 -27.46 -11.60
C SER A 49 0.22 -26.33 -11.15
N GLN A 50 0.79 -25.43 -10.38
CA GLN A 50 0.17 -24.17 -9.99
C GLN A 50 1.07 -23.00 -10.34
N LYS A 51 0.45 -21.93 -10.81
CA LYS A 51 1.12 -20.63 -11.00
C LYS A 51 0.27 -19.54 -10.38
N ALA A 52 0.93 -18.62 -9.69
CA ALA A 52 0.31 -17.44 -9.10
C ALA A 52 1.15 -16.21 -9.42
N ARG A 53 0.48 -15.10 -9.62
CA ARG A 53 1.11 -13.78 -9.77
C ARG A 53 0.29 -12.78 -8.99
N ASP A 54 0.96 -12.03 -8.11
CA ASP A 54 0.40 -10.94 -7.35
C ASP A 54 1.13 -9.64 -7.71
N ASN A 55 0.37 -8.62 -8.06
CA ASN A 55 0.86 -7.28 -8.31
C ASN A 55 0.30 -6.36 -7.23
N THR A 56 1.17 -5.59 -6.59
CA THR A 56 0.77 -4.55 -5.63
C THR A 56 1.31 -3.20 -6.07
N TYR A 57 0.45 -2.22 -6.04
CA TYR A 57 0.74 -0.83 -6.33
C TYR A 57 0.34 0.03 -5.13
N ASN A 58 1.32 0.74 -4.55
CA ASN A 58 1.10 1.70 -3.47
C ASN A 58 1.55 3.08 -3.93
N MET A 59 0.72 4.08 -3.72
CA MET A 59 1.06 5.47 -3.99
C MET A 59 0.82 6.31 -2.73
N LEU A 60 1.77 7.19 -2.43
CA LEU A 60 1.69 8.19 -1.38
C LEU A 60 1.99 9.56 -1.98
N VAL A 61 1.14 10.53 -1.68
CA VAL A 61 1.37 11.95 -2.01
C VAL A 61 1.07 12.78 -0.78
N GLU A 62 2.03 13.60 -0.36
CA GLU A 62 1.90 14.47 0.81
C GLU A 62 2.28 15.91 0.46
N HIS A 63 1.47 16.84 0.92
CA HIS A 63 1.73 18.27 0.87
C HIS A 63 1.70 18.82 2.28
N THR A 64 2.74 19.53 2.68
CA THR A 64 2.84 20.12 4.01
C THR A 64 3.30 21.58 3.89
N LEU A 65 2.58 22.47 4.53
CA LEU A 65 2.93 23.87 4.68
C LEU A 65 3.23 24.14 6.15
N ASN A 66 4.45 24.61 6.44
CA ASN A 66 4.89 24.94 7.78
C ASN A 66 5.09 26.43 7.89
N PHE A 67 4.58 26.99 8.97
CA PHE A 67 4.76 28.38 9.37
C PHE A 67 5.42 28.41 10.75
N ASN A 68 6.49 29.21 10.90
CA ASN A 68 7.18 29.39 12.18
C ASN A 68 7.66 30.83 12.28
N LYS A 69 7.18 31.59 13.27
CA LYS A 69 7.53 32.99 13.43
C LYS A 69 7.40 33.51 14.85
N ASP A 70 8.38 34.33 15.21
CA ASP A 70 8.38 35.10 16.45
C ASP A 70 7.81 36.52 16.25
N PHE A 71 6.96 36.95 17.18
CA PHE A 71 6.37 38.28 17.24
C PHE A 71 6.60 38.86 18.65
N GLY A 72 7.83 39.30 18.94
CA GLY A 72 8.20 39.76 20.28
C GLY A 72 8.14 38.63 21.31
N LYS A 73 7.17 38.67 22.24
CA LYS A 73 6.95 37.61 23.26
C LYS A 73 6.07 36.46 22.78
N HIS A 74 5.61 36.49 21.54
CA HIS A 74 4.72 35.48 20.97
C HIS A 74 5.49 34.64 19.97
N HIS A 75 5.50 33.33 20.16
CA HIS A 75 5.99 32.37 19.19
C HIS A 75 4.82 31.56 18.62
N VAL A 76 4.73 31.47 17.32
CA VAL A 76 3.71 30.72 16.58
C VAL A 76 4.40 29.70 15.66
N ASP A 77 4.11 28.43 15.88
CA ASP A 77 4.47 27.34 14.98
C ASP A 77 3.18 26.66 14.52
N ALA A 78 2.99 26.55 13.22
CA ALA A 78 1.81 25.93 12.64
C ALA A 78 2.15 25.06 11.45
N VAL A 79 1.44 23.96 11.28
CA VAL A 79 1.53 23.09 10.12
C VAL A 79 0.13 22.77 9.62
N VAL A 80 -0.05 22.82 8.32
CA VAL A 80 -1.20 22.27 7.62
C VAL A 80 -0.72 21.33 6.53
N GLY A 81 -1.44 20.24 6.34
CA GLY A 81 -1.05 19.24 5.36
C GLY A 81 -2.20 18.42 4.84
N THR A 82 -1.94 17.78 3.72
CA THR A 82 -2.82 16.77 3.14
C THR A 82 -1.99 15.58 2.70
N THR A 83 -2.53 14.38 2.94
CA THR A 83 -1.93 13.12 2.51
C THR A 83 -2.95 12.37 1.69
N TYR A 84 -2.54 11.87 0.53
CA TYR A 84 -3.31 10.93 -0.27
C TYR A 84 -2.54 9.61 -0.36
N GLN A 85 -3.23 8.51 -0.04
CA GLN A 85 -2.72 7.15 -0.17
C GLN A 85 -3.64 6.35 -1.07
N HIS A 86 -3.06 5.58 -1.96
CA HIS A 86 -3.75 4.64 -2.82
C HIS A 86 -3.05 3.29 -2.76
N HIS A 87 -3.84 2.24 -2.60
CA HIS A 87 -3.37 0.86 -2.58
C HIS A 87 -4.22 0.04 -3.54
N GLU A 88 -3.56 -0.67 -4.44
CA GLU A 88 -4.17 -1.62 -5.36
C GLU A 88 -3.40 -2.93 -5.28
N TRP A 89 -4.12 -4.02 -5.22
CA TRP A 89 -3.59 -5.37 -5.30
C TRP A 89 -4.40 -6.18 -6.30
N GLU A 90 -3.71 -6.85 -7.21
CA GLU A 90 -4.28 -7.80 -8.14
C GLU A 90 -3.58 -9.15 -8.00
N GLY A 91 -4.37 -10.20 -7.75
CA GLY A 91 -3.91 -11.58 -7.70
C GLY A 91 -4.50 -12.41 -8.82
N LEU A 92 -3.65 -13.13 -9.54
CA LEU A 92 -4.02 -14.12 -10.56
C LEU A 92 -3.42 -15.48 -10.14
N TRP A 93 -4.27 -16.48 -10.09
CA TRP A 93 -3.86 -17.86 -9.77
C TRP A 93 -4.49 -18.84 -10.75
N GLY A 94 -3.73 -19.91 -11.08
CA GLY A 94 -4.22 -21.00 -11.89
C GLY A 94 -3.54 -22.32 -11.57
N SER A 95 -4.27 -23.42 -11.68
CA SER A 95 -3.75 -24.77 -11.57
C SER A 95 -4.39 -25.74 -12.56
N ARG A 96 -3.68 -26.82 -12.85
CA ARG A 96 -4.16 -27.97 -13.63
C ARG A 96 -3.52 -29.25 -13.16
N LEU A 97 -4.17 -30.37 -13.49
CA LEU A 97 -3.71 -31.73 -13.27
C LEU A 97 -3.42 -32.42 -14.61
N ASN A 98 -2.84 -33.61 -14.54
CA ASN A 98 -2.56 -34.53 -15.65
C ASN A 98 -1.63 -33.91 -16.73
N PHE A 99 -0.41 -33.61 -16.32
CA PHE A 99 0.62 -33.10 -17.23
C PHE A 99 1.27 -34.25 -18.01
N PRO A 100 1.47 -34.09 -19.30
CA PRO A 100 2.13 -35.11 -20.12
C PRO A 100 3.61 -35.22 -19.76
N MET A 101 4.07 -36.47 -19.62
CA MET A 101 5.49 -36.80 -19.53
C MET A 101 6.10 -36.81 -20.93
N LEU A 102 7.24 -36.19 -21.11
CA LEU A 102 8.03 -36.19 -22.31
C LEU A 102 8.82 -37.51 -22.42
N GLY A 103 9.28 -37.84 -23.62
CA GLY A 103 10.02 -39.07 -23.87
C GLY A 103 11.36 -39.24 -23.13
N ASN A 104 11.87 -38.15 -22.54
CA ASN A 104 13.07 -38.11 -21.69
C ASN A 104 12.76 -38.26 -20.17
N GLY A 105 11.50 -38.44 -19.80
CA GLY A 105 11.07 -38.56 -18.41
C GLY A 105 10.76 -37.22 -17.71
N ASP A 106 10.92 -36.07 -18.39
CA ASP A 106 10.52 -34.78 -17.88
C ASP A 106 9.02 -34.48 -18.11
N TYR A 107 8.46 -33.51 -17.44
CA TYR A 107 7.10 -33.05 -17.64
C TYR A 107 7.05 -31.74 -18.41
N LEU A 108 6.04 -31.55 -19.24
CA LEU A 108 5.73 -30.26 -19.85
C LEU A 108 4.91 -29.45 -18.87
N THR A 109 5.58 -28.58 -18.07
CA THR A 109 5.00 -27.90 -16.88
C THR A 109 4.27 -26.58 -17.16
N VAL A 110 4.11 -26.17 -18.44
CA VAL A 110 3.28 -25.00 -18.78
C VAL A 110 1.82 -25.29 -18.45
N LEU A 111 1.12 -24.39 -17.77
CA LEU A 111 -0.27 -24.65 -17.31
C LEU A 111 -1.17 -25.20 -18.41
N ASN A 112 -1.03 -24.69 -19.62
CA ASN A 112 -1.87 -25.10 -20.74
C ASN A 112 -1.64 -26.57 -21.20
N ALA A 113 -0.57 -27.22 -20.74
CA ALA A 113 -0.31 -28.63 -21.01
C ALA A 113 -1.10 -29.57 -20.10
N GLY A 114 -1.57 -29.10 -18.94
CA GLY A 114 -2.43 -29.88 -18.04
C GLY A 114 -3.77 -30.18 -18.70
N GLN A 115 -4.20 -31.46 -18.60
CA GLN A 115 -5.34 -31.98 -19.37
C GLN A 115 -6.64 -32.01 -18.57
N SER A 116 -6.57 -31.84 -17.25
CA SER A 116 -7.74 -31.91 -16.39
C SER A 116 -7.72 -30.90 -15.23
N ASN A 117 -8.86 -30.78 -14.54
CA ASN A 117 -9.07 -29.94 -13.36
C ASN A 117 -8.56 -28.50 -13.55
N GLN A 118 -8.99 -27.84 -14.60
CA GLN A 118 -8.65 -26.44 -14.85
C GLN A 118 -9.29 -25.57 -13.78
N GLN A 119 -8.47 -24.90 -12.98
CA GLN A 119 -8.89 -23.93 -11.98
C GLN A 119 -8.14 -22.61 -12.20
N ASN A 120 -8.84 -21.52 -12.04
CA ASN A 120 -8.25 -20.20 -12.07
C ASN A 120 -9.10 -19.22 -11.25
N THR A 121 -8.44 -18.22 -10.70
CA THR A 121 -9.11 -17.09 -10.07
C THR A 121 -8.34 -15.81 -10.36
N ASN A 122 -9.06 -14.71 -10.46
CA ASN A 122 -8.52 -13.35 -10.46
C ASN A 122 -9.23 -12.55 -9.38
N SER A 123 -8.50 -11.83 -8.56
CA SER A 123 -9.03 -11.00 -7.49
C SER A 123 -8.34 -9.64 -7.52
N ILE A 124 -9.13 -8.59 -7.34
CA ILE A 124 -8.64 -7.20 -7.28
C ILE A 124 -9.14 -6.59 -5.98
N SER A 125 -8.26 -5.89 -5.30
CA SER A 125 -8.57 -5.10 -4.11
C SER A 125 -7.98 -3.71 -4.25
N GLU A 126 -8.82 -2.70 -4.12
CA GLU A 126 -8.43 -1.30 -4.24
C GLU A 126 -8.96 -0.51 -3.04
N ASN A 127 -8.13 0.36 -2.50
CA ASN A 127 -8.57 1.31 -1.50
C ASN A 127 -7.75 2.61 -1.56
N ALA A 128 -8.40 3.69 -1.13
CA ALA A 128 -7.78 5.01 -1.05
C ALA A 128 -8.10 5.66 0.30
N MET A 129 -7.17 6.48 0.77
CA MET A 129 -7.32 7.31 1.96
C MET A 129 -6.83 8.73 1.66
N ILE A 130 -7.59 9.71 2.13
CA ILE A 130 -7.20 11.11 2.11
C ILE A 130 -7.27 11.66 3.53
N SER A 131 -6.24 12.40 3.93
CA SER A 131 -6.14 12.99 5.26
C SER A 131 -5.83 14.47 5.16
N TYR A 132 -6.47 15.26 6.00
CA TYR A 132 -6.17 16.67 6.22
C TYR A 132 -5.71 16.85 7.66
N LEU A 133 -4.59 17.52 7.85
CA LEU A 133 -3.99 17.79 9.15
C LEU A 133 -3.79 19.29 9.32
N GLY A 134 -4.14 19.78 10.49
CA GLY A 134 -3.76 21.11 10.96
C GLY A 134 -3.29 21.04 12.40
N ARG A 135 -2.15 21.62 12.72
CA ARG A 135 -1.63 21.77 14.08
C ARG A 135 -1.10 23.19 14.26
N ALA A 136 -1.40 23.79 15.40
CA ALA A 136 -0.86 25.09 15.81
C ALA A 136 -0.31 24.98 17.24
N ASN A 137 0.90 25.46 17.43
CA ASN A 137 1.53 25.63 18.73
C ASN A 137 1.70 27.14 18.95
N TYR A 138 1.29 27.61 20.09
CA TYR A 138 1.44 29.00 20.50
C TYR A 138 2.16 29.07 21.84
N VAL A 139 3.19 29.90 21.92
CA VAL A 139 3.94 30.14 23.15
C VAL A 139 3.92 31.64 23.46
N TYR A 140 3.64 31.99 24.70
CA TYR A 140 3.70 33.36 25.17
C TYR A 140 4.69 33.52 26.33
N ASP A 141 5.67 34.45 26.15
CA ASP A 141 6.70 34.85 27.15
C ASP A 141 7.44 33.62 27.72
N ASP A 142 7.63 32.56 26.89
CA ASP A 142 8.23 31.26 27.26
C ASP A 142 7.61 30.57 28.51
N LYS A 143 6.38 30.96 28.86
CA LYS A 143 5.68 30.48 30.07
C LYS A 143 4.38 29.78 29.79
N TYR A 144 3.65 30.24 28.80
CA TYR A 144 2.34 29.69 28.47
C TYR A 144 2.39 29.01 27.13
N TYR A 145 2.00 27.73 27.08
CA TYR A 145 2.02 26.88 25.94
C TYR A 145 0.62 26.41 25.61
N LEU A 146 0.21 26.55 24.36
CA LEU A 146 -1.07 26.04 23.86
C LEU A 146 -0.82 25.28 22.56
N THR A 147 -1.32 24.06 22.48
CA THR A 147 -1.31 23.25 21.26
C THR A 147 -2.73 22.88 20.86
N ALA A 148 -3.07 23.08 19.60
CA ALA A 148 -4.29 22.59 19.00
C ALA A 148 -3.96 21.76 17.77
N THR A 149 -4.58 20.59 17.64
CA THR A 149 -4.44 19.72 16.46
C THR A 149 -5.83 19.32 15.98
N PHE A 150 -6.01 19.34 14.69
CA PHE A 150 -7.19 18.81 14.03
C PHE A 150 -6.77 17.90 12.88
N ARG A 151 -7.33 16.70 12.85
CA ARG A 151 -7.14 15.76 11.75
C ARG A 151 -8.50 15.28 11.23
N ARG A 152 -8.62 15.22 9.92
CA ARG A 152 -9.79 14.66 9.24
C ARG A 152 -9.35 13.64 8.24
N ASP A 153 -9.79 12.40 8.41
CA ASP A 153 -9.45 11.26 7.58
C ASP A 153 -10.68 10.75 6.83
N GLY A 154 -10.51 10.48 5.54
CA GLY A 154 -11.51 9.87 4.69
C GLY A 154 -10.97 8.59 4.05
N THR A 155 -11.73 7.49 4.09
CA THR A 155 -11.34 6.22 3.50
C THR A 155 -12.40 5.63 2.59
N SER A 156 -11.98 5.06 1.47
CA SER A 156 -12.88 4.37 0.54
C SER A 156 -13.42 3.04 1.06
N ARG A 157 -12.81 2.50 2.14
CA ARG A 157 -13.21 1.21 2.75
C ARG A 157 -14.55 1.26 3.47
N LEU A 158 -15.02 2.46 3.82
CA LEU A 158 -16.27 2.66 4.53
C LEU A 158 -17.39 3.13 3.60
N ALA A 159 -18.63 2.87 3.99
CA ALA A 159 -19.81 3.37 3.30
C ALA A 159 -19.80 4.92 3.22
N LYS A 160 -20.43 5.49 2.19
CA LYS A 160 -20.34 6.94 1.88
C LYS A 160 -20.64 7.84 3.08
N GLU A 161 -21.62 7.44 3.90
CA GLU A 161 -22.05 8.19 5.08
C GLU A 161 -21.01 8.22 6.20
N ASN A 162 -20.16 7.19 6.29
CA ASN A 162 -19.20 6.96 7.38
C ASN A 162 -17.74 7.12 6.95
N ARG A 163 -17.49 7.62 5.75
CA ARG A 163 -16.12 7.71 5.19
C ARG A 163 -15.20 8.66 5.94
N TRP A 164 -15.75 9.65 6.64
CA TRP A 164 -14.99 10.73 7.24
C TRP A 164 -14.99 10.65 8.75
N GLY A 165 -13.81 10.69 9.34
CA GLY A 165 -13.58 10.85 10.77
C GLY A 165 -12.91 12.19 11.08
N ASN A 166 -13.28 12.83 12.21
CA ASN A 166 -12.67 14.06 12.70
C ASN A 166 -12.03 13.79 14.07
N PHE A 167 -10.80 14.25 14.26
CA PHE A 167 -9.97 13.97 15.43
C PHE A 167 -9.35 15.28 15.97
N PRO A 168 -10.08 16.05 16.78
CA PRO A 168 -9.53 17.22 17.48
C PRO A 168 -8.71 16.82 18.69
N SER A 169 -7.67 17.59 19.01
CA SER A 169 -6.87 17.46 20.24
C SER A 169 -6.38 18.83 20.70
N PHE A 170 -6.35 19.03 22.02
CA PHE A 170 -5.89 20.26 22.67
C PHE A 170 -5.02 19.91 23.88
N SER A 171 -3.99 20.71 24.12
CA SER A 171 -3.14 20.61 25.30
C SER A 171 -2.55 21.98 25.68
#